data_09f91a87b2985d09d5c7a54f0a204f46
#
_entry.id   09f91a87b2985d09d5c7a54f0a204f46
#
_cell.length_a   1.000
_cell.length_b   1.000
_cell.length_c   1.000
_cell.angle_alpha   90.00
_cell.angle_beta   90.00
_cell.angle_gamma   90.00
#
_symmetry.space_group_name_H-M   'P 1'
#
loop_
_entity.id
_entity.type
_entity.pdbx_description
1 polymer ?
#
loop_
_entity_poly.entity_id
_entity_poly.type
_entity_poly.pdbx_seq_one_letter_code
_entity_poly.pdbx_strand_id
1 'polypeptide(L)'
;MIFFLNTFKGMIKRDYDIRINMSIICDFVDIYNICIYDVCVQKQNEKENIMVYIWLIIGFVCLVGGANFFVEGASQVARKLNVPSVVIGLTIVAFGTSAPEAAVSIDAALKGSNAIALNNVIGSNIFNLLAVVGICGIIHTMPVDKSLLKFDYVVNIIITIITLAFIFLTSGIGRIEGAILLIIFIAYMIYTVRSALKGSGDNKDENKKKLPLPLAIVYIAGGLALVVFGGDKVVESAKEIALMFGMSETLVGLTIVAIGTSLPELVTSIVASSKGENGLALGNVIGSNIFNIIFILAFSSVLNPIGADVVAVYDTFFLLCATLMVYILAKNDGEISKKEGLAMVIAYIAYTVFIILR
;
A
#
# COMPACT_ATOMS: atom_id res chain seq x y z
N MET A 1 47.51 3.18 22.82
CA MET A 1 47.79 4.43 22.09
C MET A 1 47.58 5.65 22.98
N ILE A 2 46.45 5.84 23.67
CA ILE A 2 46.19 6.94 24.63
C ILE A 2 47.19 6.95 25.81
N PHE A 3 47.62 5.78 26.31
CA PHE A 3 48.61 5.62 27.35
C PHE A 3 50.02 6.07 26.91
N PHE A 4 50.39 5.84 25.64
CA PHE A 4 51.65 6.26 25.04
C PHE A 4 51.72 7.78 24.86
N LEU A 5 50.64 8.41 24.45
CA LEU A 5 50.53 9.86 24.29
C LEU A 5 50.60 10.62 25.63
N ASN A 6 50.02 10.07 26.69
CA ASN A 6 50.12 10.68 28.03
C ASN A 6 51.51 10.54 28.64
N THR A 7 52.24 9.46 28.33
CA THR A 7 53.63 9.26 28.75
C THR A 7 54.59 10.22 28.01
N PHE A 8 54.32 10.46 26.71
CA PHE A 8 55.09 11.42 25.91
C PHE A 8 54.86 12.88 26.34
N LYS A 9 53.63 13.25 26.73
CA LYS A 9 53.31 14.56 27.33
C LYS A 9 54.04 14.81 28.64
N GLY A 10 54.33 13.76 29.41
CA GLY A 10 55.09 13.83 30.65
C GLY A 10 56.58 13.98 30.46
N MET A 11 57.15 13.48 29.35
CA MET A 11 58.59 13.58 29.04
C MET A 11 59.03 14.94 28.46
N ILE A 12 58.12 15.62 27.76
CA ILE A 12 58.41 16.94 27.12
C ILE A 12 58.42 18.10 28.14
N LYS A 13 58.08 17.85 29.40
CA LYS A 13 58.03 18.85 30.46
C LYS A 13 59.35 19.07 31.22
N ARG A 14 60.44 18.42 30.76
CA ARG A 14 61.78 18.63 31.32
C ARG A 14 62.78 18.98 30.23
N ASP A 15 63.20 20.23 30.24
CA ASP A 15 64.36 20.82 29.62
C ASP A 15 64.47 20.86 28.05
N TYR A 16 64.77 22.06 27.68
CA TYR A 16 65.18 22.65 26.39
C TYR A 16 64.09 23.22 25.51
N ASP A 17 64.29 24.48 25.30
CA ASP A 17 63.70 25.47 24.39
C ASP A 17 63.61 25.01 22.93
N ILE A 18 62.90 23.93 22.65
CA ILE A 18 62.38 23.61 21.34
C ILE A 18 60.91 24.01 21.41
N ARG A 19 60.63 25.26 21.04
CA ARG A 19 59.31 25.67 20.54
C ARG A 19 59.04 24.95 19.20
N ILE A 20 59.06 23.65 19.19
CA ILE A 20 58.35 22.86 18.19
C ILE A 20 56.90 23.18 18.48
N ASN A 21 56.34 23.89 17.56
CA ASN A 21 54.99 24.43 17.61
C ASN A 21 54.01 23.31 18.05
N MET A 22 53.69 23.21 19.34
CA MET A 22 52.70 22.27 19.88
C MET A 22 51.37 22.41 19.13
N SER A 23 51.14 23.59 18.52
CA SER A 23 50.08 23.85 17.58
C SER A 23 50.09 22.89 16.39
N ILE A 24 51.27 22.70 15.74
CA ILE A 24 51.38 21.82 14.56
C ILE A 24 51.10 20.34 14.93
N ILE A 25 51.51 19.90 16.12
CA ILE A 25 51.23 18.53 16.58
C ILE A 25 49.75 18.36 16.95
N CYS A 26 49.13 19.36 17.57
CA CYS A 26 47.71 19.38 17.84
C CYS A 26 46.92 19.40 16.54
N ASP A 27 47.29 20.25 15.57
CA ASP A 27 46.64 20.31 14.26
C ASP A 27 46.78 18.98 13.48
N PHE A 28 47.93 18.30 13.58
CA PHE A 28 48.12 16.97 12.98
C PHE A 28 47.27 15.88 13.65
N VAL A 29 47.15 15.94 14.99
CA VAL A 29 46.29 14.99 15.74
C VAL A 29 44.82 15.23 15.45
N ASP A 30 44.41 16.49 15.31
CA ASP A 30 43.04 16.84 14.98
C ASP A 30 42.69 16.44 13.50
N ILE A 31 43.59 16.69 12.55
CA ILE A 31 43.46 16.23 11.17
C ILE A 31 43.40 14.68 11.09
N TYR A 32 44.24 13.99 11.83
CA TYR A 32 44.27 12.53 11.91
C TYR A 32 42.96 11.95 12.48
N ASN A 33 42.46 12.59 13.56
CA ASN A 33 41.17 12.20 14.16
C ASN A 33 40.00 12.49 13.23
N ILE A 34 40.02 13.63 12.51
CA ILE A 34 39.01 13.94 11.46
C ILE A 34 39.07 12.90 10.34
N CYS A 35 40.28 12.59 9.82
CA CYS A 35 40.41 11.55 8.78
C CYS A 35 39.93 10.17 9.23
N ILE A 36 40.23 9.75 10.46
CA ILE A 36 39.75 8.46 10.99
C ILE A 36 38.22 8.51 11.18
N TYR A 37 37.70 9.62 11.69
CA TYR A 37 36.27 9.81 11.85
C TYR A 37 35.57 9.72 10.49
N ASP A 38 36.05 10.46 9.49
CA ASP A 38 35.50 10.45 8.13
C ASP A 38 35.54 9.05 7.50
N VAL A 39 36.68 8.34 7.62
CA VAL A 39 36.80 6.96 7.11
C VAL A 39 35.89 5.99 7.84
N CYS A 40 35.73 6.15 9.15
CA CYS A 40 34.80 5.33 9.94
C CYS A 40 33.35 5.63 9.58
N VAL A 41 32.98 6.90 9.43
CA VAL A 41 31.63 7.34 9.01
C VAL A 41 31.34 6.89 7.59
N GLN A 42 32.28 7.04 6.65
CA GLN A 42 32.09 6.52 5.27
C GLN A 42 31.89 5.00 5.26
N LYS A 43 32.67 4.24 6.02
CA LYS A 43 32.51 2.78 6.12
C LYS A 43 31.21 2.37 6.77
N GLN A 44 30.69 3.15 7.70
CA GLN A 44 29.41 2.92 8.33
C GLN A 44 28.26 3.23 7.35
N ASN A 45 28.34 4.37 6.64
CA ASN A 45 27.39 4.76 5.61
C ASN A 45 27.36 3.73 4.46
N GLU A 46 28.51 3.22 4.00
CA GLU A 46 28.56 2.16 2.99
C GLU A 46 27.86 0.87 3.45
N LYS A 47 28.03 0.48 4.72
CA LYS A 47 27.36 -0.71 5.28
C LYS A 47 25.85 -0.48 5.42
N GLU A 48 25.44 0.68 5.86
CA GLU A 48 24.01 1.05 5.96
C GLU A 48 23.38 1.07 4.58
N ASN A 49 24.02 1.65 3.58
CA ASN A 49 23.56 1.66 2.20
C ASN A 49 23.39 0.22 1.64
N ILE A 50 24.37 -0.66 1.85
CA ILE A 50 24.28 -2.06 1.41
C ILE A 50 23.09 -2.76 2.10
N MET A 51 22.87 -2.49 3.40
CA MET A 51 21.78 -3.10 4.15
C MET A 51 20.40 -2.69 3.62
N VAL A 52 20.22 -1.45 3.19
CA VAL A 52 18.99 -0.95 2.57
C VAL A 52 18.66 -1.73 1.30
N TYR A 53 19.64 -1.97 0.42
CA TYR A 53 19.43 -2.79 -0.80
C TYR A 53 19.10 -4.25 -0.46
N ILE A 54 19.72 -4.82 0.57
CA ILE A 54 19.40 -6.18 1.03
C ILE A 54 17.95 -6.25 1.53
N TRP A 55 17.52 -5.28 2.34
CA TRP A 55 16.14 -5.21 2.82
C TRP A 55 15.14 -5.01 1.69
N LEU A 56 15.48 -4.23 0.67
CA LEU A 56 14.65 -4.07 -0.52
C LEU A 56 14.44 -5.42 -1.23
N ILE A 57 15.51 -6.18 -1.45
CA ILE A 57 15.43 -7.50 -2.10
C ILE A 57 14.62 -8.48 -1.23
N ILE A 58 14.89 -8.55 0.08
CA ILE A 58 14.13 -9.40 1.02
C ILE A 58 12.67 -8.99 1.00
N GLY A 59 12.38 -7.69 1.03
CA GLY A 59 11.03 -7.15 0.93
C GLY A 59 10.29 -7.63 -0.31
N PHE A 60 10.91 -7.52 -1.49
CA PHE A 60 10.31 -8.02 -2.73
C PHE A 60 10.11 -9.53 -2.75
N VAL A 61 11.06 -10.31 -2.25
CA VAL A 61 10.93 -11.77 -2.14
C VAL A 61 9.76 -12.15 -1.22
N CYS A 62 9.66 -11.50 -0.05
CA CYS A 62 8.56 -11.70 0.88
C CYS A 62 7.22 -11.26 0.28
N LEU A 63 7.17 -10.10 -0.39
CA LEU A 63 5.96 -9.55 -0.99
C LEU A 63 5.42 -10.47 -2.09
N VAL A 64 6.24 -10.85 -3.07
CA VAL A 64 5.84 -11.72 -4.18
C VAL A 64 5.59 -13.16 -3.71
N GLY A 65 6.47 -13.71 -2.87
CA GLY A 65 6.32 -15.04 -2.29
C GLY A 65 5.07 -15.14 -1.40
N GLY A 66 4.87 -14.13 -0.55
CA GLY A 66 3.69 -14.00 0.29
C GLY A 66 2.39 -13.93 -0.50
N ALA A 67 2.36 -13.11 -1.57
CA ALA A 67 1.21 -13.01 -2.46
C ALA A 67 0.90 -14.35 -3.15
N ASN A 68 1.92 -15.12 -3.52
CA ASN A 68 1.72 -16.46 -4.09
C ASN A 68 1.03 -17.42 -3.12
N PHE A 69 1.45 -17.46 -1.85
CA PHE A 69 0.80 -18.28 -0.81
C PHE A 69 -0.60 -17.75 -0.50
N PHE A 70 -0.76 -16.44 -0.37
CA PHE A 70 -2.03 -15.81 -0.05
C PHE A 70 -3.10 -16.10 -1.12
N VAL A 71 -2.79 -15.89 -2.39
CA VAL A 71 -3.67 -16.18 -3.52
C VAL A 71 -4.00 -17.66 -3.60
N GLU A 72 -3.00 -18.55 -3.43
CA GLU A 72 -3.24 -20.00 -3.44
C GLU A 72 -4.17 -20.41 -2.31
N GLY A 73 -3.93 -19.94 -1.08
CA GLY A 73 -4.79 -20.20 0.07
C GLY A 73 -6.22 -19.71 -0.16
N ALA A 74 -6.37 -18.46 -0.64
CA ALA A 74 -7.66 -17.83 -0.92
C ALA A 74 -8.45 -18.61 -1.99
N SER A 75 -7.80 -18.98 -3.09
CA SER A 75 -8.41 -19.79 -4.15
C SER A 75 -8.83 -21.18 -3.65
N GLN A 76 -8.05 -21.82 -2.77
CA GLN A 76 -8.42 -23.11 -2.18
C GLN A 76 -9.63 -22.99 -1.24
N VAL A 77 -9.71 -21.90 -0.46
CA VAL A 77 -10.88 -21.63 0.39
C VAL A 77 -12.13 -21.42 -0.46
N ALA A 78 -12.03 -20.62 -1.54
CA ALA A 78 -13.14 -20.44 -2.47
C ALA A 78 -13.67 -21.78 -3.02
N ARG A 79 -12.76 -22.62 -3.50
CA ARG A 79 -13.10 -23.96 -4.00
C ARG A 79 -13.69 -24.87 -2.93
N LYS A 80 -13.13 -24.86 -1.72
CA LYS A 80 -13.58 -25.72 -0.62
C LYS A 80 -14.95 -25.33 -0.10
N LEU A 81 -15.25 -24.04 -0.05
CA LEU A 81 -16.55 -23.51 0.35
C LEU A 81 -17.57 -23.47 -0.80
N ASN A 82 -17.14 -23.86 -2.01
CA ASN A 82 -17.95 -23.81 -3.24
C ASN A 82 -18.54 -22.40 -3.50
N VAL A 83 -17.74 -21.37 -3.25
CA VAL A 83 -18.10 -19.97 -3.51
C VAL A 83 -17.27 -19.40 -4.66
N PRO A 84 -17.78 -18.43 -5.44
CA PRO A 84 -17.00 -17.75 -6.47
C PRO A 84 -15.72 -17.12 -5.90
N SER A 85 -14.59 -17.19 -6.62
CA SER A 85 -13.33 -16.61 -6.18
C SER A 85 -13.40 -15.09 -5.97
N VAL A 86 -14.27 -14.42 -6.74
CA VAL A 86 -14.54 -12.98 -6.59
C VAL A 86 -15.04 -12.61 -5.19
N VAL A 87 -15.84 -13.46 -4.54
CA VAL A 87 -16.34 -13.19 -3.19
C VAL A 87 -15.21 -13.26 -2.16
N ILE A 88 -14.30 -14.23 -2.32
CA ILE A 88 -13.09 -14.30 -1.46
C ILE A 88 -12.18 -13.08 -1.72
N GLY A 89 -12.09 -12.64 -2.96
CA GLY A 89 -11.41 -11.39 -3.33
C GLY A 89 -12.02 -10.17 -2.63
N LEU A 90 -13.35 -10.00 -2.75
CA LEU A 90 -14.12 -8.91 -2.13
C LEU A 90 -14.09 -8.89 -0.59
N THR A 91 -13.72 -9.99 0.04
CA THR A 91 -13.76 -10.15 1.50
C THR A 91 -12.37 -10.41 2.08
N ILE A 92 -11.96 -11.66 2.17
CA ILE A 92 -10.73 -12.07 2.88
C ILE A 92 -9.50 -11.39 2.30
N VAL A 93 -9.40 -11.33 0.94
CA VAL A 93 -8.22 -10.76 0.30
C VAL A 93 -8.21 -9.24 0.45
N ALA A 94 -9.31 -8.57 0.15
CA ALA A 94 -9.44 -7.12 0.28
C ALA A 94 -9.18 -6.64 1.72
N PHE A 95 -9.78 -7.29 2.72
CA PHE A 95 -9.54 -6.96 4.13
C PHE A 95 -8.07 -7.13 4.52
N GLY A 96 -7.45 -8.22 4.05
CA GLY A 96 -6.07 -8.51 4.38
C GLY A 96 -5.10 -7.49 3.79
N THR A 97 -5.25 -7.20 2.51
CA THR A 97 -4.34 -6.28 1.82
C THR A 97 -4.53 -4.82 2.25
N SER A 98 -5.77 -4.41 2.61
CA SER A 98 -6.06 -3.06 3.09
C SER A 98 -5.80 -2.86 4.60
N ALA A 99 -5.16 -3.82 5.29
CA ALA A 99 -4.78 -3.64 6.68
C ALA A 99 -3.78 -2.49 6.92
N PRO A 100 -2.77 -2.26 6.05
CA PRO A 100 -1.89 -1.10 6.16
C PRO A 100 -2.63 0.22 6.03
N GLU A 101 -3.54 0.35 5.06
CA GLU A 101 -4.40 1.53 4.89
C GLU A 101 -5.23 1.80 6.13
N ALA A 102 -5.81 0.74 6.74
CA ALA A 102 -6.56 0.85 7.98
C ALA A 102 -5.68 1.38 9.12
N ALA A 103 -4.49 0.82 9.28
CA ALA A 103 -3.56 1.25 10.32
C ALA A 103 -3.17 2.72 10.16
N VAL A 104 -2.80 3.15 8.94
CA VAL A 104 -2.40 4.53 8.65
C VAL A 104 -3.57 5.50 8.86
N SER A 105 -4.76 5.20 8.33
CA SER A 105 -5.90 6.12 8.41
C SER A 105 -6.47 6.24 9.81
N ILE A 106 -6.53 5.14 10.56
CA ILE A 106 -7.02 5.14 11.95
C ILE A 106 -6.03 5.89 12.86
N ASP A 107 -4.72 5.62 12.72
CA ASP A 107 -3.69 6.33 13.50
C ASP A 107 -3.70 7.83 13.20
N ALA A 108 -3.81 8.21 11.91
CA ALA A 108 -3.92 9.61 11.50
C ALA A 108 -5.16 10.29 12.07
N ALA A 109 -6.32 9.63 12.05
CA ALA A 109 -7.54 10.15 12.63
C ALA A 109 -7.42 10.35 14.15
N LEU A 110 -6.86 9.38 14.89
CA LEU A 110 -6.61 9.50 16.33
C LEU A 110 -5.68 10.65 16.67
N LYS A 111 -4.71 10.96 15.81
CA LYS A 111 -3.76 12.08 15.95
C LYS A 111 -4.33 13.42 15.45
N GLY A 112 -5.55 13.45 14.92
CA GLY A 112 -6.15 14.65 14.35
C GLY A 112 -5.58 15.07 13.00
N SER A 113 -4.84 14.19 12.32
CA SER A 113 -4.26 14.43 10.99
C SER A 113 -5.28 14.10 9.89
N ASN A 114 -6.36 14.87 9.82
CA ASN A 114 -7.53 14.62 8.97
C ASN A 114 -7.17 14.46 7.49
N ALA A 115 -6.29 15.32 6.96
CA ALA A 115 -5.85 15.25 5.57
C ALA A 115 -5.17 13.91 5.25
N ILE A 116 -4.34 13.38 6.15
CA ILE A 116 -3.68 12.08 5.96
C ILE A 116 -4.72 10.95 5.94
N ALA A 117 -5.66 10.94 6.90
CA ALA A 117 -6.68 9.90 6.99
C ALA A 117 -7.56 9.84 5.73
N LEU A 118 -8.01 11.01 5.24
CA LEU A 118 -8.88 11.11 4.06
C LEU A 118 -8.12 10.81 2.77
N ASN A 119 -6.96 11.45 2.57
CA ASN A 119 -6.19 11.33 1.35
C ASN A 119 -5.60 9.92 1.16
N ASN A 120 -5.26 9.22 2.25
CA ASN A 120 -4.84 7.83 2.17
C ASN A 120 -5.95 6.95 1.57
N VAL A 121 -7.18 7.07 2.06
CA VAL A 121 -8.33 6.30 1.55
C VAL A 121 -8.66 6.65 0.09
N ILE A 122 -8.76 7.95 -0.23
CA ILE A 122 -9.10 8.39 -1.59
C ILE A 122 -7.97 8.03 -2.56
N GLY A 123 -6.73 8.27 -2.18
CA GLY A 123 -5.54 7.98 -3.00
C GLY A 123 -5.38 6.49 -3.28
N SER A 124 -5.52 5.62 -2.27
CA SER A 124 -5.49 4.17 -2.43
C SER A 124 -6.60 3.68 -3.36
N ASN A 125 -7.80 4.24 -3.27
CA ASN A 125 -8.90 3.87 -4.14
C ASN A 125 -8.66 4.26 -5.61
N ILE A 126 -8.10 5.44 -5.86
CA ILE A 126 -7.71 5.87 -7.21
C ILE A 126 -6.59 4.98 -7.75
N PHE A 127 -5.57 4.68 -6.93
CA PHE A 127 -4.48 3.79 -7.29
C PHE A 127 -4.99 2.40 -7.63
N ASN A 128 -5.85 1.84 -6.82
CA ASN A 128 -6.44 0.53 -7.02
C ASN A 128 -7.21 0.44 -8.35
N LEU A 129 -8.05 1.42 -8.66
CA LEU A 129 -8.84 1.43 -9.89
C LEU A 129 -7.98 1.66 -11.13
N LEU A 130 -7.07 2.63 -11.11
CA LEU A 130 -6.37 3.05 -12.31
C LEU A 130 -5.02 2.34 -12.50
N ALA A 131 -4.23 2.20 -11.42
CA ALA A 131 -2.93 1.56 -11.52
C ALA A 131 -3.04 0.03 -11.39
N VAL A 132 -3.67 -0.48 -10.32
CA VAL A 132 -3.71 -1.94 -10.09
C VAL A 132 -4.49 -2.66 -11.17
N VAL A 133 -5.74 -2.25 -11.43
CA VAL A 133 -6.56 -2.85 -12.51
C VAL A 133 -5.92 -2.63 -13.87
N GLY A 134 -5.38 -1.42 -14.11
CA GLY A 134 -4.70 -1.08 -15.35
C GLY A 134 -3.48 -1.97 -15.62
N ILE A 135 -2.60 -2.16 -14.65
CA ILE A 135 -1.41 -3.02 -14.77
C ILE A 135 -1.82 -4.48 -14.98
N CYS A 136 -2.79 -4.97 -14.20
CA CYS A 136 -3.31 -6.33 -14.40
C CYS A 136 -3.87 -6.51 -15.81
N GLY A 137 -4.65 -5.55 -16.34
CA GLY A 137 -5.21 -5.56 -17.69
C GLY A 137 -4.14 -5.54 -18.78
N ILE A 138 -3.03 -4.81 -18.58
CA ILE A 138 -1.86 -4.81 -19.50
C ILE A 138 -1.19 -6.19 -19.55
N ILE A 139 -1.02 -6.83 -18.39
CA ILE A 139 -0.37 -8.15 -18.29
C ILE A 139 -1.25 -9.20 -18.94
N HIS A 140 -2.52 -9.27 -18.53
CA HIS A 140 -3.52 -10.20 -19.08
C HIS A 140 -4.87 -9.50 -19.23
N THR A 141 -5.55 -9.75 -20.34
CA THR A 141 -6.97 -9.36 -20.47
C THR A 141 -7.78 -10.02 -19.34
N MET A 142 -8.54 -9.21 -18.60
CA MET A 142 -9.26 -9.64 -17.41
C MET A 142 -10.76 -9.73 -17.67
N PRO A 143 -11.31 -10.95 -17.83
CA PRO A 143 -12.76 -11.11 -17.88
C PRO A 143 -13.39 -10.66 -16.56
N VAL A 144 -14.50 -9.92 -16.66
CA VAL A 144 -15.18 -9.35 -15.50
C VAL A 144 -16.47 -10.11 -15.22
N ASP A 145 -16.60 -10.59 -13.99
CA ASP A 145 -17.81 -11.28 -13.55
C ASP A 145 -19.05 -10.39 -13.62
N LYS A 146 -20.14 -10.92 -14.22
CA LYS A 146 -21.41 -10.19 -14.32
C LYS A 146 -22.01 -9.83 -12.95
N SER A 147 -21.76 -10.65 -11.93
CA SER A 147 -22.20 -10.39 -10.56
C SER A 147 -21.48 -9.17 -9.99
N LEU A 148 -20.16 -9.10 -10.18
CA LEU A 148 -19.32 -7.97 -9.76
C LEU A 148 -19.79 -6.66 -10.40
N LEU A 149 -20.07 -6.66 -11.73
CA LEU A 149 -20.56 -5.50 -12.46
C LEU A 149 -21.94 -5.04 -11.99
N LYS A 150 -22.85 -5.98 -11.72
CA LYS A 150 -24.24 -5.65 -11.40
C LYS A 150 -24.44 -5.16 -9.97
N PHE A 151 -23.61 -5.59 -9.03
CA PHE A 151 -23.80 -5.29 -7.63
C PHE A 151 -22.61 -4.54 -7.03
N ASP A 152 -21.42 -5.13 -6.98
CA ASP A 152 -20.30 -4.60 -6.22
C ASP A 152 -19.75 -3.29 -6.82
N TYR A 153 -19.63 -3.20 -8.14
CA TYR A 153 -19.28 -1.94 -8.81
C TYR A 153 -20.34 -0.86 -8.60
N VAL A 154 -21.62 -1.22 -8.62
CA VAL A 154 -22.71 -0.27 -8.38
C VAL A 154 -22.69 0.21 -6.94
N VAL A 155 -22.44 -0.67 -5.97
CA VAL A 155 -22.22 -0.29 -4.57
C VAL A 155 -21.02 0.66 -4.46
N ASN A 156 -19.90 0.34 -5.11
CA ASN A 156 -18.71 1.20 -5.10
C ASN A 156 -19.01 2.62 -5.64
N ILE A 157 -19.77 2.73 -6.74
CA ILE A 157 -20.21 4.02 -7.28
C ILE A 157 -21.09 4.77 -6.26
N ILE A 158 -22.10 4.08 -5.68
CA ILE A 158 -23.05 4.70 -4.75
C ILE A 158 -22.34 5.21 -3.50
N ILE A 159 -21.46 4.41 -2.90
CA ILE A 159 -20.74 4.84 -1.69
C ILE A 159 -19.77 5.98 -1.98
N THR A 160 -19.16 6.01 -3.16
CA THR A 160 -18.31 7.13 -3.58
C THR A 160 -19.12 8.41 -3.74
N ILE A 161 -20.34 8.34 -4.32
CA ILE A 161 -21.27 9.47 -4.43
C ILE A 161 -21.70 9.95 -3.03
N ILE A 162 -22.05 9.04 -2.13
CA ILE A 162 -22.45 9.38 -0.74
C ILE A 162 -21.29 10.07 -0.03
N THR A 163 -20.07 9.55 -0.17
CA THR A 163 -18.87 10.13 0.45
C THR A 163 -18.59 11.53 -0.11
N LEU A 164 -18.68 11.71 -1.43
CA LEU A 164 -18.54 13.02 -2.06
C LEU A 164 -19.60 14.01 -1.55
N ALA A 165 -20.85 13.55 -1.42
CA ALA A 165 -21.94 14.37 -0.89
C ALA A 165 -21.67 14.79 0.56
N PHE A 166 -21.22 13.89 1.41
CA PHE A 166 -20.85 14.22 2.80
C PHE A 166 -19.71 15.25 2.83
N ILE A 167 -18.63 15.01 2.09
CA ILE A 167 -17.48 15.93 2.04
C ILE A 167 -17.93 17.32 1.55
N PHE A 168 -18.77 17.39 0.51
CA PHE A 168 -19.23 18.63 -0.08
C PHE A 168 -20.23 19.39 0.81
N LEU A 169 -21.18 18.70 1.43
CA LEU A 169 -22.27 19.32 2.19
C LEU A 169 -21.89 19.66 3.62
N THR A 170 -21.08 18.81 4.26
CA THR A 170 -20.73 18.94 5.69
C THR A 170 -19.27 19.34 5.92
N SER A 171 -18.52 19.62 4.82
CA SER A 171 -17.08 19.94 4.86
C SER A 171 -16.24 18.85 5.57
N GLY A 172 -16.67 17.60 5.43
CA GLY A 172 -15.97 16.45 6.01
C GLY A 172 -16.86 15.24 6.25
N ILE A 173 -16.39 14.33 7.08
CA ILE A 173 -17.14 13.15 7.51
C ILE A 173 -17.14 13.15 9.05
N GLY A 174 -18.29 13.47 9.62
CA GLY A 174 -18.50 13.46 11.06
C GLY A 174 -18.83 12.05 11.60
N ARG A 175 -19.10 11.97 12.90
CA ARG A 175 -19.45 10.70 13.55
C ARG A 175 -20.74 10.09 13.03
N ILE A 176 -21.73 10.94 12.66
CA ILE A 176 -23.03 10.47 12.17
C ILE A 176 -22.88 9.91 10.76
N GLU A 177 -22.21 10.63 9.87
CA GLU A 177 -21.89 10.19 8.52
C GLU A 177 -21.08 8.88 8.53
N GLY A 178 -20.07 8.80 9.42
CA GLY A 178 -19.29 7.59 9.63
C GLY A 178 -20.14 6.41 10.13
N ALA A 179 -21.03 6.65 11.07
CA ALA A 179 -21.95 5.61 11.56
C ALA A 179 -22.89 5.11 10.45
N ILE A 180 -23.40 6.01 9.59
CA ILE A 180 -24.20 5.64 8.42
C ILE A 180 -23.39 4.73 7.48
N LEU A 181 -22.14 5.11 7.16
CA LEU A 181 -21.27 4.29 6.32
C LEU A 181 -20.97 2.92 6.93
N LEU A 182 -20.77 2.82 8.26
CA LEU A 182 -20.59 1.54 8.96
C LEU A 182 -21.84 0.66 8.90
N ILE A 183 -23.04 1.24 8.98
CA ILE A 183 -24.28 0.49 8.81
C ILE A 183 -24.36 -0.06 7.38
N ILE A 184 -24.01 0.74 6.38
CA ILE A 184 -23.94 0.30 4.99
C ILE A 184 -22.92 -0.84 4.84
N PHE A 185 -21.76 -0.75 5.51
CA PHE A 185 -20.76 -1.81 5.53
C PHE A 185 -21.30 -3.13 6.05
N ILE A 186 -21.98 -3.11 7.21
CA ILE A 186 -22.58 -4.31 7.81
C ILE A 186 -23.63 -4.91 6.87
N ALA A 187 -24.50 -4.07 6.28
CA ALA A 187 -25.51 -4.52 5.33
C ALA A 187 -24.88 -5.14 4.08
N TYR A 188 -23.85 -4.50 3.51
CA TYR A 188 -23.10 -5.00 2.37
C TYR A 188 -22.44 -6.35 2.68
N MET A 189 -21.76 -6.49 3.82
CA MET A 189 -21.11 -7.75 4.21
C MET A 189 -22.12 -8.89 4.40
N ILE A 190 -23.25 -8.61 5.06
CA ILE A 190 -24.32 -9.61 5.23
C ILE A 190 -24.86 -10.06 3.87
N TYR A 191 -25.09 -9.12 2.95
CA TYR A 191 -25.56 -9.44 1.62
C TYR A 191 -24.54 -10.27 0.84
N THR A 192 -23.27 -9.86 0.80
CA THR A 192 -22.18 -10.54 0.09
C THR A 192 -22.00 -11.96 0.58
N VAL A 193 -21.94 -12.18 1.90
CA VAL A 193 -21.82 -13.52 2.50
C VAL A 193 -23.05 -14.38 2.20
N ARG A 194 -24.25 -13.84 2.33
CA ARG A 194 -25.49 -14.57 2.03
C ARG A 194 -25.60 -14.93 0.54
N SER A 195 -25.20 -14.01 -0.34
CA SER A 195 -25.19 -14.26 -1.79
C SER A 195 -24.17 -15.37 -2.16
N ALA A 196 -22.99 -15.34 -1.54
CA ALA A 196 -21.98 -16.38 -1.70
C ALA A 196 -22.49 -17.78 -1.31
N LEU A 197 -23.19 -17.88 -0.18
CA LEU A 197 -23.73 -19.16 0.32
C LEU A 197 -24.90 -19.69 -0.52
N LYS A 198 -25.57 -18.82 -1.29
CA LYS A 198 -26.67 -19.22 -2.20
C LYS A 198 -26.16 -19.56 -3.62
N GLY A 199 -25.04 -18.98 -4.03
CA GLY A 199 -24.43 -19.22 -5.33
C GLY A 199 -23.70 -20.56 -5.32
N SER A 200 -24.16 -21.55 -6.11
CA SER A 200 -23.33 -22.71 -6.42
C SER A 200 -22.21 -22.22 -7.34
N GLY A 201 -21.00 -22.11 -6.82
CA GLY A 201 -19.82 -21.77 -7.61
C GLY A 201 -19.60 -22.86 -8.67
N ASP A 202 -19.59 -22.46 -9.94
CA ASP A 202 -19.30 -23.38 -11.06
C ASP A 202 -17.77 -23.64 -11.12
N ASN A 203 -17.22 -24.13 -10.01
CA ASN A 203 -15.79 -24.42 -9.85
C ASN A 203 -15.46 -25.79 -10.48
N LYS A 204 -15.51 -25.88 -11.81
CA LYS A 204 -15.25 -27.13 -12.58
C LYS A 204 -13.77 -27.46 -12.82
N ASP A 205 -12.82 -26.85 -12.14
CA ASP A 205 -11.41 -27.24 -12.23
C ASP A 205 -11.09 -28.46 -11.32
N GLU A 206 -11.53 -29.63 -11.74
CA GLU A 206 -11.28 -30.90 -11.03
C GLU A 206 -9.79 -31.31 -10.97
N ASN A 207 -8.93 -30.71 -11.80
CA ASN A 207 -7.52 -31.16 -11.96
C ASN A 207 -6.49 -30.41 -11.10
N LYS A 208 -6.85 -29.39 -10.34
CA LYS A 208 -5.88 -28.72 -9.44
C LYS A 208 -5.78 -29.46 -8.10
N LYS A 209 -4.54 -29.66 -7.61
CA LYS A 209 -4.29 -30.25 -6.28
C LYS A 209 -5.12 -29.54 -5.21
N LYS A 210 -5.93 -30.29 -4.46
CA LYS A 210 -6.76 -29.78 -3.38
C LYS A 210 -5.92 -29.72 -2.10
N LEU A 211 -5.67 -28.52 -1.58
CA LEU A 211 -5.06 -28.35 -0.26
C LEU A 211 -6.11 -28.65 0.85
N PRO A 212 -5.71 -29.26 1.97
CA PRO A 212 -6.57 -29.35 3.15
C PRO A 212 -6.93 -27.94 3.66
N LEU A 213 -8.16 -27.76 4.15
CA LEU A 213 -8.61 -26.45 4.64
C LEU A 213 -7.69 -25.82 5.71
N PRO A 214 -7.17 -26.56 6.70
CA PRO A 214 -6.22 -25.99 7.66
C PRO A 214 -4.96 -25.44 7.00
N LEU A 215 -4.44 -26.13 5.99
CA LEU A 215 -3.25 -25.68 5.26
C LEU A 215 -3.55 -24.44 4.39
N ALA A 216 -4.75 -24.36 3.79
CA ALA A 216 -5.19 -23.18 3.07
C ALA A 216 -5.28 -21.94 4.00
N ILE A 217 -5.76 -22.12 5.23
CA ILE A 217 -5.79 -21.06 6.25
C ILE A 217 -4.36 -20.63 6.62
N VAL A 218 -3.44 -21.57 6.80
CA VAL A 218 -2.02 -21.25 7.06
C VAL A 218 -1.41 -20.48 5.89
N TYR A 219 -1.75 -20.83 4.65
CA TYR A 219 -1.30 -20.11 3.45
C TYR A 219 -1.85 -18.68 3.39
N ILE A 220 -3.12 -18.48 3.79
CA ILE A 220 -3.71 -17.14 3.90
C ILE A 220 -2.99 -16.32 4.96
N ALA A 221 -2.90 -16.84 6.20
CA ALA A 221 -2.32 -16.08 7.31
C ALA A 221 -0.82 -15.81 7.11
N GLY A 222 -0.05 -16.83 6.74
CA GLY A 222 1.40 -16.70 6.48
C GLY A 222 1.69 -15.87 5.23
N GLY A 223 0.91 -16.06 4.16
CA GLY A 223 1.02 -15.28 2.94
C GLY A 223 0.73 -13.80 3.18
N LEU A 224 -0.34 -13.49 3.91
CA LEU A 224 -0.68 -12.12 4.28
C LEU A 224 0.41 -11.47 5.15
N ALA A 225 0.89 -12.18 6.17
CA ALA A 225 1.98 -11.67 7.01
C ALA A 225 3.24 -11.34 6.19
N LEU A 226 3.60 -12.19 5.22
CA LEU A 226 4.72 -11.95 4.32
C LEU A 226 4.46 -10.78 3.36
N VAL A 227 3.22 -10.62 2.86
CA VAL A 227 2.84 -9.50 1.98
C VAL A 227 2.95 -8.18 2.72
N VAL A 228 2.41 -8.08 3.94
CA VAL A 228 2.47 -6.86 4.76
C VAL A 228 3.93 -6.55 5.13
N PHE A 229 4.65 -7.52 5.69
CA PHE A 229 6.06 -7.33 6.04
C PHE A 229 6.92 -6.95 4.82
N GLY A 230 6.72 -7.64 3.70
CA GLY A 230 7.44 -7.37 2.46
C GLY A 230 7.13 -5.97 1.91
N GLY A 231 5.86 -5.57 1.92
CA GLY A 231 5.43 -4.22 1.54
C GLY A 231 6.11 -3.14 2.36
N ASP A 232 6.06 -3.26 3.70
CA ASP A 232 6.71 -2.32 4.62
C ASP A 232 8.21 -2.19 4.34
N LYS A 233 8.92 -3.32 4.16
CA LYS A 233 10.36 -3.31 3.86
C LYS A 233 10.70 -2.71 2.50
N VAL A 234 9.87 -2.94 1.48
CA VAL A 234 10.04 -2.31 0.16
C VAL A 234 9.87 -0.80 0.26
N VAL A 235 8.83 -0.32 0.95
CA VAL A 235 8.55 1.12 1.10
C VAL A 235 9.65 1.81 1.91
N GLU A 236 10.03 1.24 3.05
CA GLU A 236 11.09 1.77 3.92
C GLU A 236 12.41 1.89 3.14
N SER A 237 12.83 0.82 2.47
CA SER A 237 14.05 0.81 1.67
C SER A 237 14.00 1.75 0.47
N ALA A 238 12.86 1.80 -0.24
CA ALA A 238 12.68 2.70 -1.37
C ALA A 238 12.72 4.18 -0.93
N LYS A 239 12.12 4.50 0.24
CA LYS A 239 12.20 5.83 0.86
C LYS A 239 13.65 6.22 1.15
N GLU A 240 14.41 5.35 1.82
CA GLU A 240 15.81 5.63 2.15
C GLU A 240 16.65 5.82 0.90
N ILE A 241 16.49 4.96 -0.11
CA ILE A 241 17.20 5.08 -1.40
C ILE A 241 16.86 6.41 -2.08
N ALA A 242 15.59 6.81 -2.12
CA ALA A 242 15.18 8.07 -2.73
C ALA A 242 15.79 9.30 -2.02
N LEU A 243 15.86 9.27 -0.69
CA LEU A 243 16.52 10.30 0.11
C LEU A 243 18.03 10.34 -0.15
N MET A 244 18.69 9.19 -0.30
CA MET A 244 20.11 9.10 -0.69
C MET A 244 20.38 9.73 -2.06
N PHE A 245 19.42 9.63 -3.00
CA PHE A 245 19.49 10.31 -4.31
C PHE A 245 19.10 11.79 -4.27
N GLY A 246 18.86 12.36 -3.07
CA GLY A 246 18.59 13.78 -2.89
C GLY A 246 17.13 14.19 -3.16
N MET A 247 16.20 13.24 -3.19
CA MET A 247 14.77 13.57 -3.25
C MET A 247 14.33 14.22 -1.93
N SER A 248 13.45 15.22 -2.01
CA SER A 248 12.90 15.85 -0.81
C SER A 248 11.94 14.89 -0.07
N GLU A 249 11.87 15.01 1.25
CA GLU A 249 10.93 14.22 2.07
C GLU A 249 9.47 14.38 1.61
N THR A 250 9.10 15.58 1.17
CA THR A 250 7.76 15.86 0.63
C THR A 250 7.50 15.04 -0.62
N LEU A 251 8.44 15.02 -1.58
CA LEU A 251 8.29 14.26 -2.82
C LEU A 251 8.25 12.74 -2.55
N VAL A 252 9.09 12.26 -1.64
CA VAL A 252 9.09 10.86 -1.20
C VAL A 252 7.75 10.48 -0.55
N GLY A 253 7.22 11.36 0.31
CA GLY A 253 5.91 11.16 0.94
C GLY A 253 4.77 11.13 -0.06
N LEU A 254 4.76 12.07 -1.03
CA LEU A 254 3.71 12.17 -2.06
C LEU A 254 3.75 11.02 -3.10
N THR A 255 4.88 10.35 -3.23
CA THR A 255 5.07 9.29 -4.24
C THR A 255 5.24 7.91 -3.61
N ILE A 256 6.39 7.64 -3.03
CA ILE A 256 6.77 6.30 -2.55
C ILE A 256 5.89 5.84 -1.39
N VAL A 257 5.65 6.71 -0.41
CA VAL A 257 4.84 6.36 0.76
C VAL A 257 3.36 6.24 0.38
N ALA A 258 2.87 7.15 -0.48
CA ALA A 258 1.46 7.12 -0.91
C ALA A 258 1.11 5.86 -1.73
N ILE A 259 2.05 5.36 -2.55
CA ILE A 259 1.87 4.10 -3.30
C ILE A 259 2.10 2.89 -2.38
N GLY A 260 2.92 3.07 -1.37
CA GLY A 260 3.46 1.99 -0.55
C GLY A 260 2.43 1.17 0.20
N THR A 261 1.42 1.81 0.79
CA THR A 261 0.34 1.11 1.50
C THR A 261 -0.45 0.20 0.58
N SER A 262 -0.58 0.56 -0.70
CA SER A 262 -1.34 -0.21 -1.71
C SER A 262 -0.45 -1.20 -2.52
N LEU A 263 0.82 -1.39 -2.15
CA LEU A 263 1.66 -2.45 -2.74
C LEU A 263 1.13 -3.86 -2.49
N PRO A 264 0.58 -4.20 -1.32
CA PRO A 264 -0.09 -5.47 -1.09
C PRO A 264 -1.19 -5.75 -2.10
N GLU A 265 -2.08 -4.77 -2.37
CA GLU A 265 -3.14 -4.89 -3.36
C GLU A 265 -2.58 -5.11 -4.76
N LEU A 266 -1.60 -4.31 -5.16
CA LEU A 266 -0.98 -4.40 -6.48
C LEU A 266 -0.37 -5.77 -6.71
N VAL A 267 0.51 -6.23 -5.84
CA VAL A 267 1.25 -7.48 -6.05
C VAL A 267 0.32 -8.69 -5.92
N THR A 268 -0.61 -8.67 -4.96
CA THR A 268 -1.60 -9.75 -4.81
C THR A 268 -2.50 -9.85 -6.03
N SER A 269 -2.98 -8.74 -6.58
CA SER A 269 -3.84 -8.73 -7.78
C SER A 269 -3.07 -9.15 -9.04
N ILE A 270 -1.81 -8.73 -9.22
CA ILE A 270 -0.94 -9.20 -10.31
C ILE A 270 -0.74 -10.71 -10.22
N VAL A 271 -0.41 -11.24 -9.04
CA VAL A 271 -0.22 -12.67 -8.83
C VAL A 271 -1.52 -13.46 -9.10
N ALA A 272 -2.67 -12.96 -8.63
CA ALA A 272 -3.96 -13.59 -8.88
C ALA A 272 -4.29 -13.60 -10.37
N SER A 273 -4.16 -12.47 -11.07
CA SER A 273 -4.38 -12.36 -12.50
C SER A 273 -3.44 -13.27 -13.30
N SER A 274 -2.14 -13.32 -12.93
CA SER A 274 -1.16 -14.20 -13.58
C SER A 274 -1.45 -15.69 -13.40
N LYS A 275 -2.19 -16.08 -12.36
CA LYS A 275 -2.66 -17.45 -12.13
C LYS A 275 -4.02 -17.73 -12.80
N GLY A 276 -4.62 -16.77 -13.50
CA GLY A 276 -5.94 -16.87 -14.11
C GLY A 276 -7.09 -16.69 -13.10
N GLU A 277 -6.81 -16.30 -11.86
CA GLU A 277 -7.80 -16.06 -10.81
C GLU A 277 -8.30 -14.59 -10.90
N ASN A 278 -8.80 -14.21 -12.09
CA ASN A 278 -9.21 -12.83 -12.39
C ASN A 278 -10.35 -12.33 -11.48
N GLY A 279 -11.28 -13.21 -11.12
CA GLY A 279 -12.34 -12.88 -10.16
C GLY A 279 -11.76 -12.49 -8.78
N LEU A 280 -10.72 -13.19 -8.33
CA LEU A 280 -10.04 -12.86 -7.08
C LEU A 280 -9.28 -11.53 -7.19
N ALA A 281 -8.61 -11.27 -8.31
CA ALA A 281 -7.87 -10.02 -8.55
C ALA A 281 -8.81 -8.80 -8.57
N LEU A 282 -9.89 -8.85 -9.37
CA LEU A 282 -10.88 -7.76 -9.44
C LEU A 282 -11.66 -7.62 -8.14
N GLY A 283 -12.01 -8.76 -7.50
CA GLY A 283 -12.64 -8.77 -6.19
C GLY A 283 -11.77 -8.10 -5.13
N ASN A 284 -10.46 -8.35 -5.14
CA ASN A 284 -9.52 -7.66 -4.25
C ASN A 284 -9.60 -6.14 -4.44
N VAL A 285 -9.44 -5.65 -5.66
CA VAL A 285 -9.42 -4.20 -5.94
C VAL A 285 -10.75 -3.54 -5.56
N ILE A 286 -11.88 -4.07 -6.02
CA ILE A 286 -13.19 -3.46 -5.75
C ILE A 286 -13.57 -3.62 -4.28
N GLY A 287 -13.23 -4.76 -3.68
CA GLY A 287 -13.43 -5.00 -2.25
C GLY A 287 -12.61 -4.06 -1.37
N SER A 288 -11.34 -3.84 -1.70
CA SER A 288 -10.49 -2.86 -1.01
C SER A 288 -11.05 -1.44 -1.12
N ASN A 289 -11.53 -1.03 -2.28
CA ASN A 289 -12.14 0.29 -2.44
C ASN A 289 -13.41 0.46 -1.60
N ILE A 290 -14.28 -0.54 -1.60
CA ILE A 290 -15.48 -0.55 -0.76
C ILE A 290 -15.09 -0.52 0.72
N PHE A 291 -14.17 -1.38 1.13
CA PHE A 291 -13.69 -1.47 2.50
C PHE A 291 -13.04 -0.16 2.98
N ASN A 292 -12.21 0.45 2.16
CA ASN A 292 -11.55 1.72 2.46
C ASN A 292 -12.56 2.84 2.75
N ILE A 293 -13.64 2.94 1.98
CA ILE A 293 -14.66 3.98 2.16
C ILE A 293 -15.58 3.65 3.34
N ILE A 294 -16.28 2.51 3.29
CA ILE A 294 -17.38 2.25 4.24
C ILE A 294 -16.94 1.59 5.54
N PHE A 295 -15.66 1.17 5.66
CA PHE A 295 -15.11 0.70 6.91
C PHE A 295 -13.97 1.60 7.42
N ILE A 296 -12.87 1.75 6.66
CA ILE A 296 -11.69 2.47 7.17
C ILE A 296 -12.02 3.94 7.42
N LEU A 297 -12.50 4.64 6.40
CA LEU A 297 -12.85 6.06 6.54
C LEU A 297 -14.00 6.27 7.50
N ALA A 298 -15.01 5.41 7.45
CA ALA A 298 -16.16 5.43 8.35
C ALA A 298 -15.75 5.20 9.81
N PHE A 299 -14.97 4.17 10.10
CA PHE A 299 -14.51 3.88 11.47
C PHE A 299 -13.60 4.99 11.99
N SER A 300 -12.68 5.49 11.17
CA SER A 300 -11.81 6.61 11.49
C SER A 300 -12.60 7.87 11.87
N SER A 301 -13.67 8.19 11.12
CA SER A 301 -14.51 9.37 11.37
C SER A 301 -15.40 9.24 12.62
N VAL A 302 -15.81 8.03 12.98
CA VAL A 302 -16.51 7.77 14.24
C VAL A 302 -15.61 7.99 15.44
N LEU A 303 -14.33 7.57 15.35
CA LEU A 303 -13.33 7.81 16.38
C LEU A 303 -13.04 9.31 16.52
N ASN A 304 -12.71 9.95 15.41
CA ASN A 304 -12.44 11.38 15.35
C ASN A 304 -12.98 11.96 14.04
N PRO A 305 -13.90 12.97 14.09
CA PRO A 305 -14.44 13.59 12.88
C PRO A 305 -13.33 14.07 11.93
N ILE A 306 -13.47 13.73 10.66
CA ILE A 306 -12.49 14.03 9.62
C ILE A 306 -12.97 15.24 8.83
N GLY A 307 -12.33 16.39 9.04
CA GLY A 307 -12.54 17.58 8.22
C GLY A 307 -11.94 17.41 6.81
N ALA A 308 -12.59 17.97 5.83
CA ALA A 308 -12.15 17.98 4.45
C ALA A 308 -12.05 19.41 3.91
N ASP A 309 -11.04 19.63 3.10
CA ASP A 309 -10.83 20.86 2.36
C ASP A 309 -11.37 20.76 0.92
N VAL A 310 -11.26 21.86 0.17
CA VAL A 310 -11.69 21.91 -1.23
C VAL A 310 -10.91 20.93 -2.11
N VAL A 311 -9.65 20.66 -1.75
CA VAL A 311 -8.79 19.73 -2.47
C VAL A 311 -9.34 18.29 -2.37
N ALA A 312 -9.78 17.89 -1.19
CA ALA A 312 -10.41 16.58 -0.97
C ALA A 312 -11.70 16.41 -1.79
N VAL A 313 -12.46 17.49 -2.01
CA VAL A 313 -13.64 17.45 -2.90
C VAL A 313 -13.23 17.13 -4.34
N TYR A 314 -12.18 17.78 -4.86
CA TYR A 314 -11.69 17.51 -6.22
C TYR A 314 -11.16 16.09 -6.36
N ASP A 315 -10.41 15.60 -5.38
CA ASP A 315 -9.84 14.25 -5.41
C ASP A 315 -10.94 13.17 -5.32
N THR A 316 -11.97 13.39 -4.48
CA THR A 316 -13.13 12.49 -4.38
C THR A 316 -13.97 12.53 -5.66
N PHE A 317 -14.13 13.70 -6.30
CA PHE A 317 -14.78 13.81 -7.59
C PHE A 317 -14.00 13.08 -8.69
N PHE A 318 -12.67 13.19 -8.69
CA PHE A 318 -11.82 12.43 -9.60
C PHE A 318 -11.96 10.92 -9.37
N LEU A 319 -11.99 10.47 -8.11
CA LEU A 319 -12.26 9.07 -7.76
C LEU A 319 -13.60 8.60 -8.34
N LEU A 320 -14.67 9.42 -8.25
CA LEU A 320 -15.97 9.08 -8.83
C LEU A 320 -15.86 8.95 -10.36
N CYS A 321 -15.20 9.88 -11.04
CA CYS A 321 -14.96 9.81 -12.48
C CYS A 321 -14.17 8.54 -12.87
N ALA A 322 -13.11 8.22 -12.12
CA ALA A 322 -12.31 7.01 -12.31
C ALA A 322 -13.17 5.74 -12.12
N THR A 323 -13.97 5.70 -11.06
CA THR A 323 -14.89 4.56 -10.79
C THR A 323 -15.89 4.36 -11.93
N LEU A 324 -16.50 5.45 -12.43
CA LEU A 324 -17.42 5.40 -13.56
C LEU A 324 -16.72 4.99 -14.85
N MET A 325 -15.52 5.51 -15.12
CA MET A 325 -14.73 5.15 -16.29
C MET A 325 -14.44 3.64 -16.32
N VAL A 326 -13.89 3.10 -15.21
CA VAL A 326 -13.55 1.67 -15.11
C VAL A 326 -14.81 0.80 -15.23
N TYR A 327 -15.94 1.22 -14.61
CA TYR A 327 -17.23 0.53 -14.74
C TYR A 327 -17.72 0.47 -16.20
N ILE A 328 -17.64 1.59 -16.92
CA ILE A 328 -18.08 1.65 -18.34
C ILE A 328 -17.20 0.77 -19.21
N LEU A 329 -15.89 0.82 -19.06
CA LEU A 329 -14.93 -0.01 -19.78
C LEU A 329 -15.21 -1.50 -19.52
N ALA A 330 -15.28 -1.89 -18.26
CA ALA A 330 -15.55 -3.27 -17.86
C ALA A 330 -16.92 -3.80 -18.33
N LYS A 331 -17.92 -2.90 -18.47
CA LYS A 331 -19.28 -3.28 -18.90
C LYS A 331 -19.41 -3.43 -20.40
N ASN A 332 -18.69 -2.64 -21.20
CA ASN A 332 -18.83 -2.63 -22.66
C ASN A 332 -18.47 -3.97 -23.27
N ASP A 333 -17.30 -4.50 -22.94
CA ASP A 333 -16.78 -5.72 -23.55
C ASP A 333 -16.87 -6.94 -22.60
N GLY A 334 -17.26 -6.74 -21.34
CA GLY A 334 -17.30 -7.78 -20.31
C GLY A 334 -15.91 -8.21 -19.85
N GLU A 335 -14.88 -7.47 -20.24
CA GLU A 335 -13.48 -7.68 -19.88
C GLU A 335 -12.73 -6.34 -19.86
N ILE A 336 -11.58 -6.33 -19.25
CA ILE A 336 -10.63 -5.21 -19.31
C ILE A 336 -9.48 -5.63 -20.21
N SER A 337 -9.41 -5.01 -21.37
CA SER A 337 -8.39 -5.26 -22.39
C SER A 337 -7.07 -4.58 -22.06
N LYS A 338 -5.99 -5.00 -22.74
CA LYS A 338 -4.66 -4.37 -22.60
C LYS A 338 -4.66 -2.88 -22.95
N LYS A 339 -5.47 -2.45 -23.92
CA LYS A 339 -5.57 -1.04 -24.32
C LYS A 339 -6.25 -0.21 -23.24
N GLU A 340 -7.31 -0.73 -22.66
CA GLU A 340 -8.02 -0.10 -21.55
C GLU A 340 -7.14 -0.04 -20.31
N GLY A 341 -6.41 -1.12 -19.99
CA GLY A 341 -5.42 -1.13 -18.93
C GLY A 341 -4.36 -0.05 -19.11
N LEU A 342 -3.82 0.12 -20.32
CA LEU A 342 -2.85 1.18 -20.64
C LEU A 342 -3.48 2.57 -20.45
N ALA A 343 -4.71 2.79 -20.90
CA ALA A 343 -5.41 4.05 -20.70
C ALA A 343 -5.62 4.39 -19.23
N MET A 344 -5.95 3.40 -18.41
CA MET A 344 -6.07 3.56 -16.94
C MET A 344 -4.74 3.96 -16.30
N VAL A 345 -3.65 3.29 -16.65
CA VAL A 345 -2.30 3.62 -16.12
C VAL A 345 -1.89 5.03 -16.54
N ILE A 346 -2.14 5.43 -17.79
CA ILE A 346 -1.87 6.79 -18.26
C ILE A 346 -2.71 7.80 -17.46
N ALA A 347 -3.98 7.52 -17.20
CA ALA A 347 -4.84 8.38 -16.38
C ALA A 347 -4.31 8.52 -14.94
N TYR A 348 -3.80 7.43 -14.35
CA TYR A 348 -3.17 7.46 -13.04
C TYR A 348 -1.90 8.32 -13.03
N ILE A 349 -1.03 8.16 -14.02
CA ILE A 349 0.20 8.96 -14.14
C ILE A 349 -0.16 10.45 -14.30
N ALA A 350 -1.14 10.78 -15.16
CA ALA A 350 -1.59 12.15 -15.34
C ALA A 350 -2.13 12.76 -14.04
N TYR A 351 -2.92 11.99 -13.28
CA TYR A 351 -3.42 12.40 -11.97
C TYR A 351 -2.27 12.62 -10.96
N THR A 352 -1.30 11.72 -10.92
CA THR A 352 -0.13 11.86 -10.02
C THR A 352 0.69 13.10 -10.36
N VAL A 353 0.94 13.36 -11.66
CA VAL A 353 1.62 14.58 -12.11
C VAL A 353 0.83 15.82 -11.71
N PHE A 354 -0.50 15.80 -11.88
CA PHE A 354 -1.37 16.90 -11.47
C PHE A 354 -1.26 17.20 -9.96
N ILE A 355 -1.25 16.14 -9.11
CA ILE A 355 -1.10 16.32 -7.65
C ILE A 355 0.26 16.94 -7.30
N ILE A 356 1.34 16.49 -7.96
CA ILE A 356 2.70 16.98 -7.68
C ILE A 356 2.87 18.46 -8.10
N LEU A 357 2.15 18.88 -9.14
CA LEU A 357 2.27 20.26 -9.69
C LEU A 357 1.33 21.27 -9.03
N ARG A 358 0.28 20.84 -8.33
CA ARG A 358 -0.64 21.72 -7.60
C ARG A 358 -0.10 22.10 -6.22
#